data_bf34c66ea4a208de5901fdd0d3b2672b
#
_entry.id   bf34c66ea4a208de5901fdd0d3b2672b
#
_cell.length_a   1.000
_cell.length_b   1.000
_cell.length_c   1.000
_cell.angle_alpha   90.00
_cell.angle_beta   90.00
_cell.angle_gamma   90.00
#
_symmetry.space_group_name_H-M   'P 1'
#
loop_
_entity.id
_entity.type
_entity.pdbx_description
1 polymer ?
#
loop_
_entity_poly.entity_id
_entity_poly.type
_entity_poly.pdbx_seq_one_letter_code
_entity_poly.pdbx_strand_id
1 'polypeptide(L)'
;MKYYKIDIKSHFPELGRIASGAEGKNVPEKEYFYRIGKREIIENTPIFDYFVLKSFDKEKYWEWALFDVHNFIGEGSQIFGWYISDKLKSVLEKFRIAPKYHFYETRLLYKGEKFKYWIFQFPIDYFQNVNHEKSFYSIPDENILLNFKNREEFLAANKEEFRKTKRELITKKICYLENYDLVANDTDILCSEHLKQAIEENGITGFEFFEIDYEVVAE
;
A
#
# COMPACT_ATOMS: atom_id res chain seq x y z
N MET A 1 8.84 18.83 1.22
CA MET A 1 8.39 17.83 2.23
C MET A 1 9.22 16.58 2.04
N LYS A 2 9.70 15.92 3.11
CA LYS A 2 10.41 14.64 2.99
C LYS A 2 9.39 13.50 2.88
N TYR A 3 9.73 12.49 2.06
CA TYR A 3 8.92 11.29 1.88
C TYR A 3 9.73 10.04 2.21
N TYR A 4 8.99 9.00 2.60
CA TYR A 4 9.52 7.68 2.91
C TYR A 4 8.69 6.62 2.19
N LYS A 5 9.32 5.56 1.76
CA LYS A 5 8.60 4.34 1.42
C LYS A 5 8.05 3.72 2.71
N ILE A 6 6.77 3.35 2.69
CA ILE A 6 6.09 2.68 3.80
C ILE A 6 5.73 1.26 3.37
N ASP A 7 6.11 0.29 4.18
CA ASP A 7 5.81 -1.13 3.97
C ASP A 7 5.26 -1.78 5.22
N ILE A 8 4.58 -2.92 5.06
CA ILE A 8 4.16 -3.72 6.20
C ILE A 8 5.35 -4.53 6.69
N LYS A 9 5.70 -4.34 7.95
CA LYS A 9 6.83 -5.00 8.60
C LYS A 9 6.62 -6.53 8.65
N SER A 10 7.55 -7.27 8.11
CA SER A 10 7.50 -8.73 8.04
C SER A 10 8.38 -9.43 9.07
N HIS A 11 9.26 -8.69 9.76
CA HIS A 11 10.19 -9.22 10.74
C HIS A 11 10.06 -8.48 12.07
N PHE A 12 9.90 -9.24 13.14
CA PHE A 12 9.83 -8.75 14.51
C PHE A 12 10.89 -9.51 15.32
N PRO A 13 12.09 -8.92 15.52
CA PRO A 13 13.20 -9.62 16.20
C PRO A 13 12.83 -10.13 17.60
N GLU A 14 12.00 -9.38 18.31
CA GLU A 14 11.49 -9.71 19.63
C GLU A 14 10.51 -10.89 19.66
N LEU A 15 9.86 -11.19 18.52
CA LEU A 15 8.88 -12.25 18.34
C LEU A 15 9.34 -13.32 17.35
N GLY A 16 10.54 -13.18 16.78
CA GLY A 16 11.01 -13.96 15.65
C GLY A 16 10.41 -13.50 14.33
N ARG A 17 10.65 -14.25 13.25
CA ARG A 17 10.10 -13.94 11.93
C ARG A 17 8.62 -14.30 11.89
N ILE A 18 7.73 -13.30 11.85
CA ILE A 18 6.30 -13.50 11.73
C ILE A 18 5.81 -12.88 10.43
N ALA A 19 5.32 -13.72 9.54
CA ALA A 19 4.51 -13.29 8.42
C ALA A 19 3.05 -13.63 8.75
N SER A 20 2.28 -12.64 9.20
CA SER A 20 0.85 -12.78 9.50
C SER A 20 0.03 -11.88 8.59
N GLY A 21 -1.17 -12.32 8.30
CA GLY A 21 -2.09 -11.52 7.50
C GLY A 21 -3.53 -11.98 7.62
N ALA A 22 -4.42 -11.23 7.02
CA ALA A 22 -5.85 -11.47 7.02
C ALA A 22 -6.24 -12.42 5.87
N GLU A 23 -6.74 -13.61 6.20
CA GLU A 23 -7.26 -14.58 5.22
C GLU A 23 -8.78 -14.44 5.08
N GLY A 24 -9.23 -14.19 3.85
CA GLY A 24 -10.65 -13.96 3.52
C GLY A 24 -11.42 -15.21 3.08
N LYS A 25 -10.94 -16.42 3.37
CA LYS A 25 -11.60 -17.67 2.92
C LYS A 25 -13.04 -17.80 3.35
N ASN A 26 -13.38 -17.32 4.54
CA ASN A 26 -14.71 -17.40 5.13
C ASN A 26 -15.62 -16.21 4.80
N VAL A 27 -15.14 -15.23 4.07
CA VAL A 27 -15.95 -14.07 3.67
C VAL A 27 -16.89 -14.50 2.53
N PRO A 28 -18.22 -14.39 2.71
CA PRO A 28 -19.18 -14.92 1.73
C PRO A 28 -19.34 -14.02 0.50
N GLU A 29 -19.07 -12.73 0.61
CA GLU A 29 -19.37 -11.72 -0.41
C GLU A 29 -18.30 -11.65 -1.52
N LYS A 30 -17.95 -12.77 -2.12
CA LYS A 30 -16.87 -12.89 -3.13
C LYS A 30 -17.06 -11.97 -4.35
N GLU A 31 -18.28 -11.66 -4.71
CA GLU A 31 -18.60 -10.77 -5.82
C GLU A 31 -18.10 -9.34 -5.61
N TYR A 32 -18.17 -8.82 -4.36
CA TYR A 32 -17.62 -7.51 -4.03
C TYR A 32 -16.10 -7.49 -4.22
N PHE A 33 -15.41 -8.53 -3.75
CA PHE A 33 -13.95 -8.61 -3.85
C PHE A 33 -13.47 -8.75 -5.30
N TYR A 34 -14.24 -9.41 -6.16
CA TYR A 34 -13.96 -9.44 -7.58
C TYR A 34 -14.00 -8.04 -8.21
N ARG A 35 -14.97 -7.21 -7.84
CA ARG A 35 -15.11 -5.83 -8.31
C ARG A 35 -14.06 -4.91 -7.70
N ILE A 36 -13.84 -5.01 -6.38
CA ILE A 36 -12.81 -4.25 -5.67
C ILE A 36 -11.42 -4.59 -6.23
N GLY A 37 -11.15 -5.87 -6.51
CA GLY A 37 -9.90 -6.32 -7.16
C GLY A 37 -9.70 -5.76 -8.57
N LYS A 38 -10.77 -5.36 -9.26
CA LYS A 38 -10.73 -4.58 -10.50
C LYS A 38 -10.59 -3.07 -10.29
N ARG A 39 -10.27 -2.64 -9.08
CA ARG A 39 -10.09 -1.24 -8.68
C ARG A 39 -11.40 -0.43 -8.66
N GLU A 40 -12.53 -1.11 -8.62
CA GLU A 40 -13.82 -0.44 -8.44
C GLU A 40 -13.99 -0.04 -6.98
N ILE A 41 -14.45 1.19 -6.74
CA ILE A 41 -14.92 1.63 -5.42
C ILE A 41 -16.42 1.37 -5.35
N ILE A 42 -16.84 0.64 -4.33
CA ILE A 42 -18.24 0.27 -4.14
C ILE A 42 -18.75 0.91 -2.86
N GLU A 43 -19.66 1.82 -3.00
CA GLU A 43 -20.37 2.41 -1.85
C GLU A 43 -21.45 1.43 -1.34
N ASN A 44 -21.82 1.58 -0.07
CA ASN A 44 -22.89 0.79 0.57
C ASN A 44 -22.67 -0.73 0.56
N THR A 45 -21.44 -1.17 0.86
CA THR A 45 -21.14 -2.58 1.07
C THR A 45 -21.68 -3.08 2.41
N PRO A 46 -21.96 -4.40 2.54
CA PRO A 46 -22.16 -4.99 3.86
C PRO A 46 -20.86 -4.94 4.68
N ILE A 47 -20.97 -5.19 5.98
CA ILE A 47 -19.79 -5.47 6.81
C ILE A 47 -19.25 -6.84 6.36
N PHE A 48 -17.99 -6.88 5.91
CA PHE A 48 -17.36 -8.13 5.50
C PHE A 48 -16.98 -8.96 6.75
N ASP A 49 -17.83 -9.88 7.14
CA ASP A 49 -17.64 -10.74 8.31
C ASP A 49 -17.41 -12.19 7.88
N TYR A 50 -16.25 -12.74 8.11
CA TYR A 50 -15.03 -12.24 8.77
C TYR A 50 -13.76 -12.76 8.11
N PHE A 51 -12.68 -12.03 8.32
CA PHE A 51 -11.32 -12.52 8.02
C PHE A 51 -10.72 -13.22 9.24
N VAL A 52 -9.78 -14.10 9.01
CA VAL A 52 -9.04 -14.79 10.07
C VAL A 52 -7.59 -14.37 10.02
N LEU A 53 -7.03 -13.94 11.16
CA LEU A 53 -5.59 -13.69 11.24
C LEU A 53 -4.84 -15.01 11.24
N LYS A 54 -3.95 -15.18 10.26
CA LYS A 54 -3.12 -16.38 10.10
C LYS A 54 -1.66 -16.02 9.88
N SER A 55 -0.79 -16.97 10.15
CA SER A 55 0.61 -16.92 9.76
C SER A 55 0.86 -17.86 8.56
N PHE A 56 1.83 -17.51 7.73
CA PHE A 56 2.33 -18.39 6.66
C PHE A 56 3.11 -19.57 7.21
N ASP A 57 3.74 -19.40 8.37
CA ASP A 57 4.56 -20.40 8.99
C ASP A 57 3.83 -21.17 10.08
N LYS A 58 3.97 -22.49 10.05
CA LYS A 58 3.39 -23.41 11.02
C LYS A 58 4.36 -23.78 12.13
N GLU A 59 5.46 -23.07 12.26
CA GLU A 59 6.46 -23.36 13.26
C GLU A 59 5.95 -23.07 14.67
N LYS A 60 6.14 -24.04 15.58
CA LYS A 60 5.49 -24.05 16.90
C LYS A 60 5.86 -22.91 17.86
N TYR A 61 6.95 -22.20 17.58
CA TYR A 61 7.48 -21.13 18.41
C TYR A 61 7.18 -19.73 17.85
N TRP A 62 6.43 -19.65 16.74
CA TRP A 62 6.06 -18.38 16.16
C TRP A 62 4.67 -17.98 16.62
N GLU A 63 4.61 -16.88 17.36
CA GLU A 63 3.36 -16.25 17.69
C GLU A 63 3.06 -15.15 16.69
N TRP A 64 1.92 -15.23 16.01
CA TRP A 64 1.41 -14.10 15.26
C TRP A 64 0.69 -13.13 16.19
N ALA A 65 1.03 -11.85 16.07
CA ALA A 65 0.47 -10.78 16.87
C ALA A 65 -0.58 -10.00 16.08
N LEU A 66 -1.50 -9.41 16.81
CA LEU A 66 -2.48 -8.47 16.26
C LEU A 66 -1.81 -7.11 16.14
N PHE A 67 -1.64 -6.62 14.89
CA PHE A 67 -1.07 -5.31 14.59
C PHE A 67 -2.15 -4.37 14.03
N ASP A 68 -1.83 -3.07 13.95
CA ASP A 68 -2.72 -2.09 13.35
C ASP A 68 -2.81 -2.20 11.83
N VAL A 69 -1.86 -2.89 11.20
CA VAL A 69 -1.89 -3.18 9.76
C VAL A 69 -1.45 -4.61 9.47
N HIS A 70 -2.13 -5.23 8.49
CA HIS A 70 -1.83 -6.55 7.97
C HIS A 70 -1.96 -6.60 6.45
N ASN A 71 -1.20 -7.48 5.82
CA ASN A 71 -1.43 -7.89 4.43
C ASN A 71 -2.63 -8.85 4.32
N PHE A 72 -3.15 -9.00 3.11
CA PHE A 72 -4.01 -10.12 2.77
C PHE A 72 -3.16 -11.34 2.45
N ILE A 73 -3.57 -12.51 2.92
CA ILE A 73 -2.85 -13.76 2.71
C ILE A 73 -3.80 -14.93 2.42
N GLY A 74 -3.23 -16.02 1.94
CA GLY A 74 -3.95 -17.30 1.77
C GLY A 74 -4.99 -17.28 0.67
N GLU A 75 -6.06 -18.04 0.88
CA GLU A 75 -7.16 -18.20 -0.06
C GLU A 75 -8.28 -17.19 0.19
N GLY A 76 -9.01 -16.89 -0.87
CA GLY A 76 -10.23 -16.10 -0.80
C GLY A 76 -10.05 -14.65 -1.21
N SER A 77 -10.76 -13.80 -0.51
CA SER A 77 -10.90 -12.38 -0.87
C SER A 77 -9.62 -11.60 -0.61
N GLN A 78 -9.00 -11.11 -1.68
CA GLN A 78 -7.79 -10.27 -1.62
C GLN A 78 -8.00 -9.03 -2.46
N ILE A 79 -7.41 -7.92 -2.03
CA ILE A 79 -7.42 -6.67 -2.78
C ILE A 79 -6.07 -5.97 -2.74
N PHE A 80 -5.85 -5.02 -3.62
CA PHE A 80 -4.78 -4.04 -3.47
C PHE A 80 -5.14 -3.09 -2.33
N GLY A 81 -4.36 -3.10 -1.25
CA GLY A 81 -4.59 -2.29 -0.08
C GLY A 81 -4.12 -2.96 1.19
N TRP A 82 -4.49 -2.35 2.30
CA TRP A 82 -4.15 -2.84 3.63
C TRP A 82 -5.37 -3.28 4.41
N TYR A 83 -5.17 -4.22 5.30
CA TYR A 83 -6.13 -4.60 6.31
C TYR A 83 -5.76 -3.89 7.61
N ILE A 84 -6.57 -2.91 8.06
CA ILE A 84 -6.17 -1.94 9.07
C ILE A 84 -7.11 -1.89 10.27
N SER A 85 -6.56 -1.54 11.45
CA SER A 85 -7.32 -1.30 12.66
C SER A 85 -8.15 0.00 12.58
N ASP A 86 -9.16 0.11 13.45
CA ASP A 86 -9.95 1.34 13.62
C ASP A 86 -9.06 2.53 14.04
N LYS A 87 -8.02 2.25 14.84
CA LYS A 87 -7.02 3.23 15.28
C LYS A 87 -6.23 3.82 14.11
N LEU A 88 -5.71 2.97 13.22
CA LEU A 88 -4.96 3.41 12.03
C LEU A 88 -5.87 4.17 11.06
N LYS A 89 -7.11 3.68 10.84
CA LYS A 89 -8.09 4.41 10.02
C LYS A 89 -8.28 5.83 10.53
N SER A 90 -8.47 6.00 11.84
CA SER A 90 -8.68 7.32 12.47
C SER A 90 -7.47 8.26 12.35
N VAL A 91 -6.26 7.70 12.19
CA VAL A 91 -5.06 8.49 11.85
C VAL A 91 -5.12 8.90 10.39
N LEU A 92 -5.30 7.94 9.48
CA LEU A 92 -5.27 8.19 8.02
C LEU A 92 -6.33 9.22 7.57
N GLU A 93 -7.50 9.23 8.18
CA GLU A 93 -8.58 10.19 7.86
C GLU A 93 -8.22 11.66 8.12
N LYS A 94 -7.14 11.93 8.84
CA LYS A 94 -6.65 13.30 9.11
C LYS A 94 -5.64 13.79 8.06
N PHE A 95 -5.26 12.93 7.13
CA PHE A 95 -4.20 13.18 6.17
C PHE A 95 -4.72 13.17 4.74
N ARG A 96 -3.99 13.82 3.85
CA ARG A 96 -4.35 13.87 2.44
C ARG A 96 -3.85 12.64 1.72
N ILE A 97 -4.75 11.73 1.46
CA ILE A 97 -4.48 10.49 0.72
C ILE A 97 -4.76 10.74 -0.76
N ALA A 98 -3.86 10.31 -1.63
CA ALA A 98 -4.05 10.41 -3.08
C ALA A 98 -5.30 9.62 -3.53
N PRO A 99 -6.12 10.19 -4.41
CA PRO A 99 -7.33 9.52 -4.89
C PRO A 99 -6.98 8.37 -5.86
N LYS A 100 -7.81 7.35 -6.03
CA LYS A 100 -9.06 7.12 -5.29
C LYS A 100 -8.84 6.04 -4.25
N TYR A 101 -9.42 6.19 -3.08
CA TYR A 101 -9.33 5.21 -2.01
C TYR A 101 -10.70 5.03 -1.33
N HIS A 102 -10.85 3.92 -0.58
CA HIS A 102 -12.05 3.65 0.22
C HIS A 102 -11.73 2.79 1.44
N PHE A 103 -12.58 2.90 2.48
CA PHE A 103 -12.53 2.07 3.67
C PHE A 103 -13.78 1.21 3.75
N TYR A 104 -13.62 -0.12 3.75
CA TYR A 104 -14.71 -1.07 3.95
C TYR A 104 -14.65 -1.64 5.36
N GLU A 105 -15.77 -1.62 6.08
CA GLU A 105 -15.84 -2.19 7.42
C GLU A 105 -15.79 -3.70 7.38
N THR A 106 -15.01 -4.30 8.28
CA THR A 106 -14.83 -5.74 8.36
C THR A 106 -14.58 -6.21 9.79
N ARG A 107 -14.51 -7.51 9.98
CA ARG A 107 -14.16 -8.15 11.25
C ARG A 107 -12.98 -9.08 11.07
N LEU A 108 -12.04 -9.03 12.02
CA LEU A 108 -10.88 -9.90 12.09
C LEU A 108 -11.00 -10.86 13.27
N LEU A 109 -11.06 -12.13 13.01
CA LEU A 109 -11.04 -13.17 14.04
C LEU A 109 -9.59 -13.47 14.44
N TYR A 110 -9.28 -13.28 15.71
CA TYR A 110 -8.00 -13.59 16.32
C TYR A 110 -8.20 -14.20 17.71
N LYS A 111 -7.59 -15.35 17.98
CA LYS A 111 -7.69 -16.09 19.27
C LYS A 111 -9.13 -16.26 19.79
N GLY A 112 -10.09 -16.46 18.89
CA GLY A 112 -11.51 -16.67 19.24
C GLY A 112 -12.34 -15.38 19.38
N GLU A 113 -11.74 -14.21 19.28
CA GLU A 113 -12.43 -12.92 19.37
C GLU A 113 -12.46 -12.22 18.01
N LYS A 114 -13.57 -11.52 17.73
CA LYS A 114 -13.74 -10.71 16.52
C LYS A 114 -13.45 -9.25 16.84
N PHE A 115 -12.45 -8.70 16.18
CA PHE A 115 -12.05 -7.29 16.28
C PHE A 115 -12.59 -6.50 15.08
N LYS A 116 -12.97 -5.25 15.31
CA LYS A 116 -13.32 -4.32 14.24
C LYS A 116 -12.06 -3.90 13.50
N TYR A 117 -12.07 -4.13 12.19
CA TYR A 117 -11.02 -3.74 11.25
C TYR A 117 -11.63 -3.13 10.00
N TRP A 118 -10.78 -2.64 9.13
CA TRP A 118 -11.14 -2.03 7.85
C TRP A 118 -10.26 -2.57 6.73
N ILE A 119 -10.85 -2.73 5.57
CA ILE A 119 -10.09 -2.89 4.34
C ILE A 119 -9.85 -1.49 3.81
N PHE A 120 -8.62 -1.05 3.77
CA PHE A 120 -8.22 0.19 3.14
C PHE A 120 -7.81 -0.11 1.70
N GLN A 121 -8.72 0.11 0.77
CA GLN A 121 -8.44 0.05 -0.66
C GLN A 121 -7.83 1.37 -1.09
N PHE A 122 -6.60 1.34 -1.57
CA PHE A 122 -6.04 2.42 -2.36
C PHE A 122 -5.69 1.87 -3.74
N PRO A 123 -6.26 2.42 -4.81
CA PRO A 123 -5.94 1.96 -6.14
C PRO A 123 -4.49 2.29 -6.43
N ILE A 124 -3.70 1.27 -6.73
CA ILE A 124 -2.44 1.46 -7.41
C ILE A 124 -2.79 1.77 -8.86
N ASP A 125 -3.00 3.03 -9.14
CA ASP A 125 -3.20 3.49 -10.50
C ASP A 125 -1.91 4.19 -10.90
N TYR A 126 -1.05 3.39 -11.53
CA TYR A 126 0.33 3.71 -11.85
C TYR A 126 0.47 5.14 -12.36
N PHE A 127 1.05 6.00 -11.50
CA PHE A 127 1.42 7.37 -11.86
C PHE A 127 0.28 8.30 -12.32
N GLN A 128 -0.99 8.09 -11.92
CA GLN A 128 -2.09 8.99 -12.27
C GLN A 128 -1.95 10.37 -11.63
N ASN A 129 -1.38 10.43 -10.43
CA ASN A 129 -1.25 11.66 -9.68
C ASN A 129 0.09 12.38 -9.92
N VAL A 130 0.79 12.02 -10.99
CA VAL A 130 2.14 12.52 -11.32
C VAL A 130 2.07 13.53 -12.47
N ASN A 131 2.74 14.66 -12.30
CA ASN A 131 3.08 15.55 -13.40
C ASN A 131 4.32 15.01 -14.11
N HIS A 132 4.12 14.36 -15.24
CA HIS A 132 5.20 13.71 -15.99
C HIS A 132 6.14 14.71 -16.66
N GLU A 133 5.68 15.91 -17.02
CA GLU A 133 6.53 16.96 -17.61
C GLU A 133 7.56 17.52 -16.62
N LYS A 134 7.23 17.49 -15.32
CA LYS A 134 8.11 17.94 -14.23
C LYS A 134 8.83 16.80 -13.49
N SER A 135 8.54 15.56 -13.87
CA SER A 135 9.19 14.38 -13.34
C SER A 135 10.36 13.94 -14.22
N PHE A 136 11.39 13.33 -13.63
CA PHE A 136 12.59 12.89 -14.33
C PHE A 136 12.89 11.43 -14.05
N TYR A 137 13.28 10.74 -15.10
CA TYR A 137 13.64 9.32 -15.09
C TYR A 137 14.98 9.13 -15.78
N SER A 138 15.63 8.01 -15.60
CA SER A 138 16.83 7.65 -16.36
C SER A 138 16.77 6.22 -16.87
N ILE A 139 17.45 5.97 -17.97
CA ILE A 139 17.70 4.61 -18.46
C ILE A 139 18.74 3.97 -17.51
N PRO A 140 18.55 2.68 -17.12
CA PRO A 140 19.54 1.97 -16.32
C PRO A 140 20.92 2.02 -16.95
N ASP A 141 21.94 2.32 -16.13
CA ASP A 141 23.36 2.42 -16.54
C ASP A 141 23.71 3.60 -17.48
N GLU A 142 22.73 4.46 -17.78
CA GLU A 142 22.95 5.68 -18.56
C GLU A 142 22.68 6.94 -17.71
N ASN A 143 23.48 8.00 -17.92
CA ASN A 143 23.29 9.29 -17.26
C ASN A 143 22.39 10.23 -18.07
N ILE A 144 21.41 9.67 -18.77
CA ILE A 144 20.45 10.42 -19.59
C ILE A 144 19.18 10.61 -18.80
N LEU A 145 18.80 11.87 -18.53
CA LEU A 145 17.54 12.22 -17.91
C LEU A 145 16.45 12.32 -19.00
N LEU A 146 15.34 11.65 -18.72
CA LEU A 146 14.15 11.64 -19.56
C LEU A 146 13.00 12.30 -18.80
N ASN A 147 12.14 13.01 -19.50
CA ASN A 147 10.81 13.39 -19.05
C ASN A 147 9.78 13.08 -20.13
N PHE A 148 8.52 13.09 -19.78
CA PHE A 148 7.43 12.69 -20.67
C PHE A 148 6.29 13.70 -20.58
N LYS A 149 5.56 13.92 -21.68
CA LYS A 149 4.41 14.84 -21.68
C LYS A 149 3.24 14.33 -20.84
N ASN A 150 3.10 13.02 -20.75
CA ASN A 150 1.98 12.39 -20.08
C ASN A 150 2.32 10.95 -19.63
N ARG A 151 1.39 10.35 -18.91
CA ARG A 151 1.50 8.98 -18.42
C ARG A 151 1.66 7.94 -19.54
N GLU A 152 0.95 8.11 -20.64
CA GLU A 152 0.95 7.18 -21.78
C GLU A 152 2.34 7.10 -22.41
N GLU A 153 2.99 8.24 -22.62
CA GLU A 153 4.37 8.28 -23.13
C GLU A 153 5.35 7.61 -22.16
N PHE A 154 5.23 7.92 -20.86
CA PHE A 154 6.05 7.26 -19.84
C PHE A 154 5.88 5.74 -19.84
N LEU A 155 4.64 5.25 -19.80
CA LEU A 155 4.37 3.81 -19.79
C LEU A 155 4.86 3.10 -21.06
N ALA A 156 4.74 3.77 -22.21
CA ALA A 156 5.25 3.23 -23.48
C ALA A 156 6.77 3.10 -23.45
N ALA A 157 7.48 4.14 -22.97
CA ALA A 157 8.94 4.14 -22.87
C ALA A 157 9.43 3.13 -21.83
N ASN A 158 8.79 3.06 -20.66
CA ASN A 158 9.13 2.09 -19.61
C ASN A 158 8.98 0.63 -20.11
N LYS A 159 7.88 0.35 -20.81
CA LYS A 159 7.63 -0.96 -21.41
C LYS A 159 8.64 -1.31 -22.51
N GLU A 160 9.04 -0.32 -23.31
CA GLU A 160 10.07 -0.52 -24.35
C GLU A 160 11.41 -0.84 -23.72
N GLU A 161 11.82 -0.07 -22.71
CA GLU A 161 13.06 -0.31 -21.97
C GLU A 161 13.08 -1.70 -21.33
N PHE A 162 11.99 -2.08 -20.64
CA PHE A 162 11.86 -3.41 -20.05
C PHE A 162 11.95 -4.55 -21.08
N ARG A 163 11.43 -4.35 -22.28
CA ARG A 163 11.54 -5.35 -23.37
C ARG A 163 12.98 -5.53 -23.82
N LYS A 164 13.75 -4.43 -23.88
CA LYS A 164 15.17 -4.43 -24.35
C LYS A 164 16.11 -4.99 -23.28
N THR A 165 15.99 -4.52 -22.05
CA THR A 165 16.99 -4.74 -20.98
C THR A 165 16.51 -5.61 -19.83
N LYS A 166 15.20 -5.92 -19.75
CA LYS A 166 14.51 -6.52 -18.58
C LYS A 166 14.58 -5.66 -17.33
N ARG A 167 14.86 -4.38 -17.48
CA ARG A 167 14.91 -3.39 -16.40
C ARG A 167 13.99 -2.22 -16.75
N GLU A 168 13.38 -1.63 -15.74
CA GLU A 168 12.51 -0.46 -15.88
C GLU A 168 13.30 0.83 -15.82
N LEU A 169 12.70 1.93 -16.25
CA LEU A 169 13.26 3.26 -16.07
C LEU A 169 13.43 3.56 -14.58
N ILE A 170 14.55 4.16 -14.22
CA ILE A 170 14.86 4.53 -12.84
C ILE A 170 14.27 5.92 -12.58
N THR A 171 13.44 6.03 -11.57
CA THR A 171 12.94 7.32 -11.09
C THR A 171 14.09 8.14 -10.48
N LYS A 172 14.22 9.39 -10.88
CA LYS A 172 15.17 10.38 -10.31
C LYS A 172 14.44 11.49 -9.57
N LYS A 173 13.29 11.89 -10.08
CA LYS A 173 12.41 12.87 -9.46
C LYS A 173 10.97 12.59 -9.83
N ILE A 174 10.08 12.59 -8.84
CA ILE A 174 8.63 12.60 -9.06
C ILE A 174 8.07 13.95 -8.63
N CYS A 175 7.27 14.54 -9.51
CA CYS A 175 6.45 15.71 -9.20
C CYS A 175 4.99 15.27 -9.13
N TYR A 176 4.38 15.30 -7.94
CA TYR A 176 2.95 15.05 -7.79
C TYR A 176 2.12 16.29 -8.13
N LEU A 177 0.90 16.07 -8.60
CA LEU A 177 -0.06 17.16 -8.90
C LEU A 177 -0.49 17.93 -7.66
N GLU A 178 -0.38 17.32 -6.49
CA GLU A 178 -0.73 17.92 -5.21
C GLU A 178 0.14 17.35 -4.08
N ASN A 179 0.15 18.03 -2.93
CA ASN A 179 0.81 17.54 -1.73
C ASN A 179 -0.02 16.42 -1.09
N TYR A 180 0.32 15.18 -1.35
CA TYR A 180 -0.29 14.02 -0.71
C TYR A 180 0.56 13.55 0.48
N ASP A 181 -0.10 13.14 1.55
CA ASP A 181 0.58 12.49 2.67
C ASP A 181 0.75 10.98 2.48
N LEU A 182 -0.14 10.37 1.67
CA LEU A 182 -0.05 8.97 1.28
C LEU A 182 -0.36 8.84 -0.21
N VAL A 183 0.55 8.25 -0.96
CA VAL A 183 0.40 8.02 -2.40
C VAL A 183 1.03 6.69 -2.80
N ALA A 184 0.39 5.97 -3.70
CA ALA A 184 0.93 4.74 -4.27
C ALA A 184 1.49 5.02 -5.68
N ASN A 185 2.72 4.62 -5.89
CA ASN A 185 3.34 4.48 -7.20
C ASN A 185 3.44 3.01 -7.51
N ASP A 186 3.75 2.67 -8.75
CA ASP A 186 3.98 1.33 -9.26
C ASP A 186 4.22 0.24 -8.19
N THR A 187 5.42 0.19 -7.64
CA THR A 187 5.83 -0.78 -6.60
C THR A 187 5.89 -0.21 -5.20
N ASP A 188 5.90 1.12 -5.06
CA ASP A 188 6.12 1.78 -3.79
C ASP A 188 4.88 2.52 -3.31
N ILE A 189 4.66 2.44 -2.01
CA ILE A 189 3.72 3.32 -1.30
C ILE A 189 4.57 4.33 -0.55
N LEU A 190 4.34 5.61 -0.81
CA LEU A 190 5.08 6.69 -0.18
C LEU A 190 4.20 7.40 0.85
N CYS A 191 4.79 7.72 1.98
CA CYS A 191 4.18 8.57 2.98
C CYS A 191 5.04 9.80 3.27
N SER A 192 4.39 10.92 3.58
CA SER A 192 5.04 12.13 4.04
C SER A 192 5.68 11.92 5.42
N GLU A 193 6.67 12.73 5.75
CA GLU A 193 7.26 12.77 7.09
C GLU A 193 6.19 13.07 8.16
N HIS A 194 5.21 13.90 7.86
CA HIS A 194 4.10 14.22 8.78
C HIS A 194 3.23 13.01 9.08
N LEU A 195 2.87 12.23 8.06
CA LEU A 195 2.11 11.00 8.27
C LEU A 195 2.95 9.95 9.03
N LYS A 196 4.22 9.77 8.66
CA LYS A 196 5.14 8.89 9.38
C LYS A 196 5.19 9.24 10.86
N GLN A 197 5.43 10.51 11.19
CA GLN A 197 5.48 10.99 12.57
C GLN A 197 4.15 10.73 13.31
N ALA A 198 3.00 10.99 12.68
CA ALA A 198 1.71 10.72 13.28
C ALA A 198 1.47 9.21 13.53
N ILE A 199 1.92 8.34 12.64
CA ILE A 199 1.88 6.88 12.83
C ILE A 199 2.70 6.49 14.06
N GLU A 200 3.93 7.00 14.19
CA GLU A 200 4.83 6.72 15.30
C GLU A 200 4.29 7.28 16.65
N GLU A 201 3.85 8.54 16.67
CA GLU A 201 3.31 9.21 17.87
C GLU A 201 2.01 8.58 18.39
N ASN A 202 1.18 8.07 17.49
CA ASN A 202 -0.02 7.32 17.87
C ASN A 202 0.28 5.85 18.22
N GLY A 203 1.55 5.41 18.18
CA GLY A 203 1.92 4.02 18.48
C GLY A 203 1.20 3.02 17.57
N ILE A 204 1.07 3.33 16.29
CA ILE A 204 0.56 2.43 15.26
C ILE A 204 1.61 1.35 15.00
N THR A 205 1.18 0.10 14.99
CA THR A 205 2.05 -1.07 14.87
C THR A 205 1.92 -1.75 13.52
N GLY A 206 3.01 -2.36 13.06
CA GLY A 206 3.03 -3.20 11.85
C GLY A 206 3.62 -2.54 10.62
N PHE A 207 4.09 -1.30 10.67
CA PHE A 207 4.80 -0.65 9.58
C PHE A 207 6.31 -0.61 9.77
N GLU A 208 7.02 -0.50 8.66
CA GLU A 208 8.42 -0.10 8.56
C GLU A 208 8.58 0.97 7.47
N PHE A 209 9.59 1.84 7.63
CA PHE A 209 9.82 2.98 6.77
C PHE A 209 11.24 2.95 6.23
N PHE A 210 11.37 3.26 4.94
CA PHE A 210 12.66 3.28 4.25
C PHE A 210 12.89 4.65 3.61
N GLU A 211 14.13 5.09 3.59
CA GLU A 211 14.51 6.25 2.79
C GLU A 211 14.41 5.91 1.30
N ILE A 212 14.07 6.90 0.51
CA ILE A 212 14.03 6.80 -0.95
C ILE A 212 15.26 7.49 -1.54
N ASP A 213 15.71 7.03 -2.68
CA ASP A 213 16.92 7.50 -3.37
C ASP A 213 16.61 8.46 -4.55
N TYR A 214 15.39 8.99 -4.59
CA TYR A 214 14.92 9.95 -5.57
C TYR A 214 14.21 11.14 -4.93
N GLU A 215 14.14 12.24 -5.66
CA GLU A 215 13.46 13.45 -5.20
C GLU A 215 11.93 13.32 -5.36
N VAL A 216 11.18 13.75 -4.34
CA VAL A 216 9.73 13.89 -4.42
C VAL A 216 9.34 15.33 -4.13
N VAL A 217 8.59 15.93 -5.05
CA VAL A 217 8.02 17.28 -4.95
C VAL A 217 6.54 17.25 -5.29
N ALA A 218 5.85 18.34 -4.99
CA ALA A 218 4.47 18.58 -5.44
C ALA A 218 4.34 19.97 -6.06
N GLU A 219 3.30 20.17 -6.85
CA GLU A 219 2.97 21.48 -7.44
C GLU A 219 2.49 22.51 -6.42
#